data_5b5bebd8ee9838b3077b58798b5bdc21
#
_entry.id   5b5bebd8ee9838b3077b58798b5bdc21
#
_cell.length_a   1.000
_cell.length_b   1.000
_cell.length_c   1.000
_cell.angle_alpha   90.00
_cell.angle_beta   90.00
_cell.angle_gamma   90.00
#
_symmetry.space_group_name_H-M   'P 1'
#
loop_
_entity.id
_entity.type
_entity.pdbx_description
1 polymer ?
#
loop_
_entity_poly.entity_id
_entity_poly.type
_entity_poly.pdbx_seq_one_letter_code
_entity_poly.pdbx_strand_id
1 'polypeptide(L)'
;MTDKKRRQRGSRTHGGGSHKNRRGAGHRGGRGRAGRAKHEFHNYEPLGKHGFSRPDKVQDEVLTITVQKLDEDAALLAAEGDAEETDFGYRLDVRDIVEDGWDADAVKVLGDGQVRNQLEVTADAFSASAVELIEEKGGDAVLSERGEEDDSDDDE
;
A
#
# COMPACT_ATOMS: atom_id res chain seq x y z
N MET A 1 -37.30 36.30 12.53
CA MET A 1 -37.00 36.21 11.08
C MET A 1 -38.08 35.40 10.37
N THR A 2 -38.67 35.91 9.30
CA THR A 2 -39.72 35.20 8.56
C THR A 2 -39.06 34.15 7.68
N ASP A 3 -39.48 32.90 7.78
CA ASP A 3 -39.00 31.78 6.97
C ASP A 3 -39.00 32.13 5.49
N LYS A 4 -37.94 31.80 4.75
CA LYS A 4 -37.75 32.02 3.32
C LYS A 4 -38.94 31.46 2.50
N LYS A 5 -39.47 30.31 2.87
CA LYS A 5 -40.61 29.67 2.23
C LYS A 5 -41.92 30.51 2.38
N ARG A 6 -42.13 31.16 3.53
CA ARG A 6 -43.27 32.01 3.77
C ARG A 6 -43.27 33.28 2.91
N ARG A 7 -42.07 33.88 2.73
CA ARG A 7 -41.89 35.08 1.90
C ARG A 7 -42.08 34.80 0.41
N GLN A 8 -41.92 33.54 -0.03
CA GLN A 8 -42.01 33.16 -1.41
C GLN A 8 -43.41 32.61 -1.82
N ARG A 9 -44.34 32.50 -0.88
CA ARG A 9 -45.74 32.11 -1.18
C ARG A 9 -46.38 33.11 -2.09
N GLY A 10 -47.02 32.65 -3.19
CA GLY A 10 -47.65 33.50 -4.23
C GLY A 10 -46.67 34.10 -5.24
N SER A 11 -45.36 33.89 -5.05
CA SER A 11 -44.36 34.34 -6.01
C SER A 11 -44.17 33.30 -7.14
N ARG A 12 -44.41 33.71 -8.38
CA ARG A 12 -44.25 32.88 -9.56
C ARG A 12 -42.81 32.49 -9.85
N THR A 13 -41.86 33.35 -9.49
CA THR A 13 -40.46 33.21 -9.85
C THR A 13 -39.55 32.89 -8.64
N HIS A 14 -40.08 32.96 -7.42
CA HIS A 14 -39.33 32.74 -6.18
C HIS A 14 -38.00 33.49 -6.12
N GLY A 15 -37.97 34.75 -6.61
CA GLY A 15 -36.79 35.58 -6.66
C GLY A 15 -35.81 35.26 -7.79
N GLY A 16 -36.17 34.41 -8.73
CA GLY A 16 -35.31 33.99 -9.84
C GLY A 16 -35.43 34.80 -11.11
N GLY A 17 -36.11 35.93 -11.10
CA GLY A 17 -36.32 36.78 -12.29
C GLY A 17 -37.31 36.19 -13.29
N SER A 18 -37.08 36.39 -14.58
CA SER A 18 -38.00 35.90 -15.64
C SER A 18 -37.91 34.37 -15.76
N HIS A 19 -39.05 33.74 -16.12
CA HIS A 19 -39.09 32.30 -16.45
C HIS A 19 -38.09 31.86 -17.53
N LYS A 20 -37.80 32.76 -18.49
CA LYS A 20 -36.84 32.50 -19.56
C LYS A 20 -35.40 32.40 -19.05
N ASN A 21 -35.07 33.12 -18.00
CA ASN A 21 -33.70 33.12 -17.41
C ASN A 21 -33.41 31.92 -16.54
N ARG A 22 -34.43 31.14 -16.16
CA ARG A 22 -34.26 29.95 -15.28
C ARG A 22 -34.02 28.64 -16.05
N ARG A 23 -34.01 28.66 -17.35
CA ARG A 23 -33.71 27.48 -18.16
C ARG A 23 -32.27 27.03 -18.06
N GLY A 24 -31.38 27.91 -17.72
CA GLY A 24 -30.00 27.91 -17.36
C GLY A 24 -29.21 26.62 -17.27
N ALA A 25 -29.13 25.87 -18.36
CA ALA A 25 -28.09 24.86 -18.53
C ALA A 25 -27.07 25.23 -19.63
N GLY A 26 -27.25 26.41 -20.30
CA GLY A 26 -26.31 26.92 -21.28
C GLY A 26 -25.07 27.56 -20.65
N HIS A 27 -23.95 27.46 -21.29
CA HIS A 27 -22.64 28.04 -20.91
C HIS A 27 -22.03 27.58 -19.59
N ARG A 28 -22.52 26.53 -18.97
CA ARG A 28 -21.96 25.99 -17.71
C ARG A 28 -21.84 24.47 -17.68
N GLY A 29 -21.82 23.84 -18.85
CA GLY A 29 -21.57 22.40 -18.96
C GLY A 29 -22.73 21.47 -18.57
N GLY A 30 -23.91 22.01 -18.25
CA GLY A 30 -25.08 21.22 -17.82
C GLY A 30 -25.40 21.39 -16.33
N ARG A 31 -26.16 20.45 -15.77
CA ARG A 31 -26.59 20.48 -14.36
C ARG A 31 -25.98 19.33 -13.55
N GLY A 32 -25.65 19.63 -12.31
CA GLY A 32 -25.12 18.63 -11.37
C GLY A 32 -23.86 17.98 -11.91
N ARG A 33 -23.88 16.66 -12.02
CA ARG A 33 -22.72 15.87 -12.48
C ARG A 33 -22.70 15.61 -14.00
N ALA A 34 -23.42 16.40 -14.80
CA ALA A 34 -23.39 16.25 -16.24
C ALA A 34 -21.99 16.47 -16.80
N GLY A 35 -21.56 15.65 -17.74
CA GLY A 35 -20.24 15.75 -18.35
C GLY A 35 -19.09 15.18 -17.53
N ARG A 36 -19.36 14.59 -16.35
CA ARG A 36 -18.35 14.08 -15.44
C ARG A 36 -17.36 13.09 -16.09
N ALA A 37 -17.83 12.23 -16.97
CA ALA A 37 -16.99 11.27 -17.69
C ALA A 37 -16.34 11.85 -18.97
N LYS A 38 -16.60 13.11 -19.30
CA LYS A 38 -16.15 13.76 -20.55
C LYS A 38 -15.48 15.12 -20.25
N HIS A 39 -16.19 16.22 -20.61
CA HIS A 39 -15.64 17.58 -20.52
C HIS A 39 -15.45 18.14 -19.13
N GLU A 40 -16.10 17.55 -18.12
CA GLU A 40 -16.00 17.95 -16.71
C GLU A 40 -15.21 16.93 -15.86
N PHE A 41 -14.52 15.95 -16.46
CA PHE A 41 -13.90 14.88 -15.71
C PHE A 41 -12.81 15.36 -14.71
N HIS A 42 -12.12 16.45 -15.04
CA HIS A 42 -11.07 17.04 -14.19
C HIS A 42 -11.60 17.91 -13.05
N ASN A 43 -12.89 18.27 -13.07
CA ASN A 43 -13.54 19.07 -12.03
C ASN A 43 -14.21 18.20 -10.96
N TYR A 44 -14.28 16.91 -11.16
CA TYR A 44 -14.93 15.97 -10.25
C TYR A 44 -13.98 14.83 -9.87
N GLU A 45 -14.23 14.23 -8.73
CA GLU A 45 -13.56 13.00 -8.34
C GLU A 45 -13.80 11.88 -9.35
N PRO A 46 -12.88 10.94 -9.52
CA PRO A 46 -13.03 9.79 -10.42
C PRO A 46 -14.36 9.05 -10.20
N LEU A 47 -14.92 8.55 -11.28
CA LEU A 47 -16.18 7.78 -11.27
C LEU A 47 -15.95 6.39 -10.66
N GLY A 48 -16.14 6.31 -9.33
CA GLY A 48 -16.09 5.05 -8.62
C GLY A 48 -14.72 4.40 -8.54
N LYS A 49 -14.68 3.28 -7.89
CA LYS A 49 -13.51 2.37 -7.88
C LYS A 49 -13.71 1.32 -8.98
N HIS A 50 -12.61 0.90 -9.60
CA HIS A 50 -12.63 -0.27 -10.49
C HIS A 50 -12.35 -1.51 -9.63
N GLY A 51 -13.10 -2.57 -9.86
CA GLY A 51 -12.98 -3.82 -9.14
C GLY A 51 -13.62 -3.80 -7.74
N PHE A 52 -13.27 -4.78 -6.95
CA PHE A 52 -13.70 -4.95 -5.57
C PHE A 52 -12.50 -5.44 -4.74
N SER A 53 -12.48 -5.12 -3.47
CA SER A 53 -11.53 -5.72 -2.53
C SER A 53 -12.05 -7.09 -2.11
N ARG A 54 -11.18 -8.10 -2.07
CA ARG A 54 -11.50 -9.36 -1.42
C ARG A 54 -11.75 -9.11 0.06
N PRO A 55 -12.60 -9.92 0.72
CA PRO A 55 -12.72 -9.88 2.18
C PRO A 55 -11.36 -10.16 2.84
N ASP A 56 -11.07 -9.47 3.93
CA ASP A 56 -9.78 -9.59 4.66
C ASP A 56 -9.43 -11.04 5.03
N LYS A 57 -10.45 -11.88 5.23
CA LYS A 57 -10.29 -13.33 5.51
C LYS A 57 -9.67 -14.16 4.36
N VAL A 58 -9.58 -13.59 3.18
CA VAL A 58 -9.12 -14.26 1.94
C VAL A 58 -7.92 -13.52 1.36
N GLN A 59 -7.37 -12.59 2.10
CA GLN A 59 -6.16 -11.86 1.74
C GLN A 59 -5.05 -12.34 2.67
N ASP A 60 -3.95 -12.76 2.09
CA ASP A 60 -2.77 -13.13 2.83
C ASP A 60 -2.13 -11.85 3.39
N GLU A 61 -1.79 -11.86 4.66
CA GLU A 61 -1.09 -10.76 5.33
C GLU A 61 0.41 -10.92 5.13
N VAL A 62 0.98 -10.17 4.19
CA VAL A 62 2.40 -10.18 3.90
C VAL A 62 3.09 -8.96 4.50
N LEU A 63 3.93 -9.19 5.49
CA LEU A 63 4.79 -8.16 6.06
C LEU A 63 6.04 -7.97 5.20
N THR A 64 6.54 -6.75 5.13
CA THR A 64 7.72 -6.46 4.31
C THR A 64 8.77 -5.69 5.10
N ILE A 65 10.04 -6.05 4.89
CA ILE A 65 11.19 -5.34 5.46
C ILE A 65 12.24 -5.13 4.37
N THR A 66 13.03 -4.08 4.46
CA THR A 66 14.11 -3.81 3.50
C THR A 66 15.44 -4.35 4.00
N VAL A 67 16.29 -4.79 3.06
CA VAL A 67 17.65 -5.25 3.38
C VAL A 67 18.46 -4.15 4.05
N GLN A 68 18.28 -2.89 3.66
CA GLN A 68 18.97 -1.76 4.29
C GLN A 68 18.63 -1.66 5.79
N LYS A 69 17.36 -1.83 6.16
CA LYS A 69 16.95 -1.76 7.55
C LYS A 69 17.58 -2.90 8.38
N LEU A 70 17.62 -4.10 7.82
CA LEU A 70 18.29 -5.23 8.45
C LEU A 70 19.78 -4.96 8.65
N ASP A 71 20.45 -4.35 7.67
CA ASP A 71 21.88 -3.99 7.76
C ASP A 71 22.15 -2.88 8.79
N GLU A 72 21.29 -1.87 8.86
CA GLU A 72 21.43 -0.76 9.81
C GLU A 72 21.18 -1.20 11.25
N ASP A 73 20.20 -2.08 11.46
CA ASP A 73 19.80 -2.55 12.78
C ASP A 73 20.57 -3.82 13.23
N ALA A 74 21.35 -4.47 12.35
CA ALA A 74 22.00 -5.75 12.61
C ALA A 74 22.83 -5.77 13.90
N ALA A 75 23.62 -4.73 14.16
CA ALA A 75 24.43 -4.63 15.36
C ALA A 75 23.59 -4.46 16.64
N LEU A 76 22.44 -3.77 16.54
CA LEU A 76 21.50 -3.60 17.64
C LEU A 76 20.78 -4.93 17.92
N LEU A 77 20.29 -5.59 16.90
CA LEU A 77 19.63 -6.89 16.97
C LEU A 77 20.56 -7.96 17.57
N ALA A 78 21.84 -7.94 17.21
CA ALA A 78 22.84 -8.84 17.82
C ALA A 78 23.04 -8.54 19.32
N ALA A 79 22.99 -7.28 19.73
CA ALA A 79 23.08 -6.91 21.14
C ALA A 79 21.83 -7.25 21.95
N GLU A 80 20.65 -7.28 21.32
CA GLU A 80 19.39 -7.66 21.91
C GLU A 80 19.21 -9.20 21.93
N GLY A 81 19.88 -9.92 21.05
CA GLY A 81 19.86 -11.38 20.96
C GLY A 81 18.95 -11.94 19.86
N ASP A 82 18.40 -11.05 19.03
CA ASP A 82 17.54 -11.39 17.89
C ASP A 82 18.34 -11.67 16.60
N ALA A 83 19.67 -11.45 16.66
CA ALA A 83 20.60 -11.79 15.60
C ALA A 83 21.86 -12.46 16.15
N GLU A 84 22.46 -13.34 15.38
CA GLU A 84 23.72 -13.98 15.70
C GLU A 84 24.88 -13.25 15.01
N GLU A 85 25.89 -12.84 15.77
CA GLU A 85 27.14 -12.30 15.20
C GLU A 85 28.01 -13.47 14.73
N THR A 86 28.41 -13.43 13.46
CA THR A 86 29.29 -14.40 12.83
C THR A 86 30.68 -13.79 12.59
N ASP A 87 31.68 -14.60 12.23
CA ASP A 87 33.06 -14.14 11.98
C ASP A 87 33.15 -13.05 10.88
N PHE A 88 32.14 -12.96 9.99
CA PHE A 88 32.16 -12.08 8.83
C PHE A 88 30.95 -11.15 8.74
N GLY A 89 29.95 -11.30 9.60
CA GLY A 89 28.72 -10.49 9.57
C GLY A 89 27.67 -10.96 10.54
N TYR A 90 26.41 -10.96 10.11
CA TYR A 90 25.28 -11.25 10.98
C TYR A 90 24.35 -12.29 10.34
N ARG A 91 23.83 -13.20 11.18
CA ARG A 91 22.75 -14.11 10.80
C ARG A 91 21.46 -13.64 11.44
N LEU A 92 20.41 -13.52 10.63
CA LEU A 92 19.15 -12.89 10.99
C LEU A 92 17.97 -13.78 10.57
N ASP A 93 17.01 -14.01 11.47
CA ASP A 93 15.70 -14.51 11.10
C ASP A 93 14.70 -13.34 11.09
N VAL A 94 14.12 -13.07 9.92
CA VAL A 94 13.28 -11.89 9.73
C VAL A 94 11.96 -12.02 10.49
N ARG A 95 11.46 -13.23 10.76
CA ARG A 95 10.24 -13.43 11.55
C ARG A 95 10.40 -13.03 13.01
N ASP A 96 11.58 -13.18 13.57
CA ASP A 96 11.87 -12.77 14.94
C ASP A 96 12.02 -11.25 15.07
N ILE A 97 12.45 -10.60 13.99
CA ILE A 97 12.76 -9.16 13.96
C ILE A 97 11.52 -8.29 13.68
N VAL A 98 10.63 -8.79 12.83
CA VAL A 98 9.45 -8.01 12.44
C VAL A 98 8.36 -8.18 13.48
N GLU A 99 7.78 -7.05 13.94
CA GLU A 99 6.61 -7.06 14.83
C GLU A 99 5.47 -7.85 14.18
N ASP A 100 4.89 -8.78 14.92
CA ASP A 100 3.86 -9.72 14.43
C ASP A 100 4.32 -10.66 13.29
N GLY A 101 5.64 -10.84 13.07
CA GLY A 101 6.18 -11.68 12.00
C GLY A 101 5.73 -13.15 12.05
N TRP A 102 5.43 -13.67 13.24
CA TRP A 102 4.93 -15.04 13.43
C TRP A 102 3.42 -15.17 13.21
N ASP A 103 2.66 -14.08 13.38
CA ASP A 103 1.22 -14.05 13.14
C ASP A 103 0.88 -13.81 11.66
N ALA A 104 1.79 -13.20 10.90
CA ALA A 104 1.63 -12.97 9.46
C ALA A 104 1.71 -14.27 8.63
N ASP A 105 1.01 -14.27 7.51
CA ASP A 105 1.07 -15.40 6.56
C ASP A 105 2.48 -15.54 5.97
N ALA A 106 3.11 -14.44 5.55
CA ALA A 106 4.48 -14.44 5.05
C ALA A 106 5.24 -13.15 5.41
N VAL A 107 6.56 -13.25 5.55
CA VAL A 107 7.46 -12.11 5.69
C VAL A 107 8.40 -12.06 4.49
N LYS A 108 8.37 -10.92 3.76
CA LYS A 108 9.12 -10.72 2.53
C LYS A 108 10.21 -9.67 2.67
N VAL A 109 11.41 -10.01 2.23
CA VAL A 109 12.56 -9.09 2.19
C VAL A 109 12.64 -8.38 0.84
N LEU A 110 12.72 -7.07 0.89
CA LEU A 110 12.80 -6.20 -0.30
C LEU A 110 14.19 -5.60 -0.45
N GLY A 111 14.71 -5.61 -1.68
CA GLY A 111 15.99 -4.99 -2.02
C GLY A 111 15.82 -3.49 -2.21
N ASP A 112 16.04 -2.72 -1.15
CA ASP A 112 16.09 -1.27 -1.19
C ASP A 112 17.28 -0.77 -0.38
N GLY A 113 17.90 0.32 -0.87
CA GLY A 113 19.00 0.99 -0.20
C GLY A 113 20.37 0.34 -0.40
N GLN A 114 21.22 0.42 0.59
CA GLN A 114 22.61 -0.05 0.56
C GLN A 114 22.87 -1.02 1.70
N VAL A 115 23.58 -2.10 1.39
CA VAL A 115 24.07 -3.10 2.36
C VAL A 115 25.57 -2.92 2.54
N ARG A 116 26.04 -2.94 3.77
CA ARG A 116 27.45 -2.76 4.11
C ARG A 116 28.08 -4.02 4.72
N ASN A 117 27.29 -4.72 5.54
CA ASN A 117 27.72 -5.93 6.23
C ASN A 117 27.39 -7.16 5.41
N GLN A 118 28.06 -8.25 5.70
CA GLN A 118 27.67 -9.56 5.19
C GLN A 118 26.49 -10.06 6.01
N LEU A 119 25.39 -10.38 5.35
CA LEU A 119 24.15 -10.81 6.00
C LEU A 119 23.76 -12.21 5.53
N GLU A 120 23.53 -13.10 6.46
CA GLU A 120 22.84 -14.36 6.24
C GLU A 120 21.39 -14.18 6.73
N VAL A 121 20.45 -14.09 5.79
CA VAL A 121 19.05 -13.71 6.10
C VAL A 121 18.13 -14.86 5.81
N THR A 122 17.35 -15.29 6.81
CA THR A 122 16.29 -16.27 6.67
C THR A 122 14.95 -15.54 6.60
N ALA A 123 14.15 -15.80 5.54
CA ALA A 123 12.82 -15.21 5.35
C ALA A 123 11.94 -16.13 4.49
N ASP A 124 10.62 -15.85 4.45
CA ASP A 124 9.69 -16.66 3.64
C ASP A 124 9.76 -16.32 2.16
N ALA A 125 10.06 -15.07 1.81
CA ALA A 125 10.21 -14.66 0.44
C ALA A 125 11.24 -13.53 0.29
N PHE A 126 11.90 -13.49 -0.85
CA PHE A 126 12.82 -12.44 -1.25
C PHE A 126 12.40 -11.80 -2.56
N SER A 127 12.69 -10.52 -2.74
CA SER A 127 12.68 -9.92 -4.07
C SER A 127 14.01 -10.22 -4.78
N ALA A 128 14.00 -10.31 -6.12
CA ALA A 128 15.24 -10.54 -6.88
C ALA A 128 16.35 -9.53 -6.54
N SER A 129 15.98 -8.25 -6.40
CA SER A 129 16.93 -7.21 -5.99
C SER A 129 17.45 -7.38 -4.56
N ALA A 130 16.69 -8.00 -3.64
CA ALA A 130 17.17 -8.28 -2.30
C ALA A 130 18.25 -9.37 -2.32
N VAL A 131 18.02 -10.44 -3.06
CA VAL A 131 18.99 -11.52 -3.25
C VAL A 131 20.30 -10.96 -3.84
N GLU A 132 20.20 -10.17 -4.92
CA GLU A 132 21.37 -9.54 -5.56
C GLU A 132 22.17 -8.67 -4.60
N LEU A 133 21.51 -7.85 -3.75
CA LEU A 133 22.18 -6.99 -2.78
C LEU A 133 22.87 -7.76 -1.66
N ILE A 134 22.26 -8.85 -1.19
CA ILE A 134 22.83 -9.71 -0.16
C ILE A 134 24.05 -10.47 -0.72
N GLU A 135 23.92 -11.09 -1.88
CA GLU A 135 24.98 -11.85 -2.55
C GLU A 135 26.15 -10.95 -2.97
N GLU A 136 25.91 -9.70 -3.41
CA GLU A 136 26.96 -8.74 -3.76
C GLU A 136 27.92 -8.49 -2.58
N LYS A 137 27.43 -8.59 -1.35
CA LYS A 137 28.22 -8.45 -0.14
C LYS A 137 28.77 -9.78 0.42
N GLY A 138 28.51 -10.87 -0.29
CA GLY A 138 28.96 -12.20 0.11
C GLY A 138 28.12 -12.83 1.22
N GLY A 139 26.89 -12.35 1.41
CA GLY A 139 25.88 -12.93 2.28
C GLY A 139 25.05 -13.98 1.56
N ASP A 140 24.14 -14.62 2.30
CA ASP A 140 23.25 -15.64 1.80
C ASP A 140 21.80 -15.32 2.12
N ALA A 141 20.91 -15.50 1.13
CA ALA A 141 19.46 -15.41 1.29
C ALA A 141 18.86 -16.82 1.39
N VAL A 142 18.37 -17.20 2.55
CA VAL A 142 17.87 -18.54 2.85
C VAL A 142 16.36 -18.49 2.97
N LEU A 143 15.64 -19.33 2.21
CA LEU A 143 14.21 -19.48 2.38
C LEU A 143 13.91 -20.25 3.67
N SER A 144 12.86 -19.83 4.39
CA SER A 144 12.32 -20.58 5.51
C SER A 144 11.60 -21.84 5.02
N GLU A 145 11.35 -22.80 5.91
CA GLU A 145 10.57 -24.00 5.56
C GLU A 145 9.19 -23.67 4.97
N ARG A 146 8.56 -22.57 5.43
CA ARG A 146 7.28 -22.08 4.89
C ARG A 146 7.43 -21.49 3.49
N GLY A 147 8.49 -20.72 3.24
CA GLY A 147 8.75 -20.16 1.92
C GLY A 147 9.06 -21.23 0.86
N GLU A 148 9.66 -22.35 1.25
CA GLU A 148 9.90 -23.50 0.36
C GLU A 148 8.58 -24.23 0.00
N GLU A 149 7.60 -24.28 0.91
CA GLU A 149 6.29 -24.89 0.65
C GLU A 149 5.48 -24.04 -0.34
N ASP A 150 5.46 -22.71 -0.18
CA ASP A 150 4.73 -21.78 -1.04
C ASP A 150 5.30 -21.74 -2.48
N ASP A 151 6.63 -21.77 -2.65
CA ASP A 151 7.29 -21.83 -3.96
C ASP A 151 6.99 -23.13 -4.73
N SER A 152 6.72 -24.22 -4.01
CA SER A 152 6.40 -25.52 -4.61
C SER A 152 4.97 -25.61 -5.14
N ASP A 153 4.02 -24.82 -4.62
CA ASP A 153 2.61 -24.83 -5.03
C ASP A 153 2.35 -23.94 -6.28
N ASP A 154 3.23 -22.99 -6.58
CA ASP A 154 3.10 -22.10 -7.75
C ASP A 154 3.63 -22.75 -9.08
N ASP A 155 4.30 -23.89 -9.02
CA ASP A 155 4.86 -24.60 -10.18
C ASP A 155 3.97 -25.72 -10.76
N GLU A 156 2.73 -25.94 -10.25
CA GLU A 156 1.72 -26.88 -10.76
C GLU A 156 0.57 -26.15 -11.50
#